data_e2025b1ad489d1b3d938eef97420ec92
#
_entry.id   e2025b1ad489d1b3d938eef97420ec92
#
_cell.length_a   1.000
_cell.length_b   1.000
_cell.length_c   1.000
_cell.angle_alpha   90.00
_cell.angle_beta   90.00
_cell.angle_gamma   90.00
#
_symmetry.space_group_name_H-M   'P 1'
#
loop_
_entity.id
_entity.type
_entity.pdbx_description
1 polymer ?
#
loop_
_entity_poly.entity_id
_entity_poly.type
_entity_poly.pdbx_seq_one_letter_code
_entity_poly.pdbx_strand_id
1 'polypeptide(L)'
;MTRKRILRAAVDVISEKGFKSASMREIARRAEVGDATIYNYFPTKESLLYGYCEEKQREVAEALKKIDDFNEYTLREQLQQLTETELALWLPDREFLAEVFTLTFSAPVAGAVNLAETRRLFNHMVEEMIDAAIEVGEIPDQPYRELLAPLYWDYFTGVLAFWLKDDSQGYANTTQLVDRSVEMIAMVLQTALIGKALDLFSFMFRSQISRHLEKLSDYTAPWKQAKRRFMDGGDG
;
A
#
# COMPACT_ATOMS: atom_id res chain seq x y z
N MET A 1 -20.92 -6.50 -15.85
CA MET A 1 -21.38 -5.20 -16.44
C MET A 1 -21.98 -4.26 -15.40
N THR A 2 -22.95 -4.66 -14.58
CA THR A 2 -23.63 -3.77 -13.61
C THR A 2 -22.69 -3.14 -12.57
N ARG A 3 -21.76 -3.90 -11.95
CA ARG A 3 -20.77 -3.39 -10.97
C ARG A 3 -19.96 -2.21 -11.53
N LYS A 4 -19.38 -2.35 -12.72
CA LYS A 4 -18.60 -1.29 -13.38
C LYS A 4 -19.41 -0.05 -13.66
N ARG A 5 -20.68 -0.20 -14.08
CA ARG A 5 -21.59 0.90 -14.35
C ARG A 5 -21.93 1.71 -13.09
N ILE A 6 -22.15 1.01 -11.95
CA ILE A 6 -22.35 1.66 -10.65
C ILE A 6 -21.09 2.42 -10.23
N LEU A 7 -19.90 1.82 -10.34
CA LEU A 7 -18.65 2.45 -9.98
C LEU A 7 -18.38 3.70 -10.83
N ARG A 8 -18.61 3.65 -12.14
CA ARG A 8 -18.44 4.82 -13.00
C ARG A 8 -19.40 5.95 -12.62
N ALA A 9 -20.68 5.63 -12.40
CA ALA A 9 -21.65 6.62 -11.92
C ALA A 9 -21.26 7.22 -10.54
N ALA A 10 -20.65 6.43 -9.67
CA ALA A 10 -20.14 6.92 -8.40
C ALA A 10 -19.01 7.95 -8.60
N VAL A 11 -18.04 7.65 -9.47
CA VAL A 11 -16.96 8.58 -9.82
C VAL A 11 -17.57 9.89 -10.35
N ASP A 12 -18.47 9.83 -11.33
CA ASP A 12 -19.07 11.02 -11.94
C ASP A 12 -19.80 11.89 -10.90
N VAL A 13 -20.66 11.29 -10.06
CA VAL A 13 -21.43 12.02 -9.05
C VAL A 13 -20.54 12.59 -7.95
N ILE A 14 -19.52 11.83 -7.51
CA ILE A 14 -18.62 12.27 -6.44
C ILE A 14 -17.68 13.38 -6.94
N SER A 15 -17.16 13.28 -8.15
CA SER A 15 -16.34 14.34 -8.75
C SER A 15 -17.14 15.63 -8.98
N GLU A 16 -18.43 15.53 -9.33
CA GLU A 16 -19.30 16.70 -9.52
C GLU A 16 -19.65 17.44 -8.22
N LYS A 17 -19.82 16.73 -7.10
CA LYS A 17 -20.45 17.29 -5.88
C LYS A 17 -19.64 17.09 -4.60
N GLY A 18 -18.56 16.36 -4.66
CA GLY A 18 -17.82 15.88 -3.49
C GLY A 18 -18.48 14.68 -2.80
N PHE A 19 -17.67 13.92 -2.09
CA PHE A 19 -18.11 12.70 -1.42
C PHE A 19 -19.26 12.94 -0.42
N LYS A 20 -19.20 14.03 0.35
CA LYS A 20 -20.21 14.30 1.40
C LYS A 20 -21.60 14.52 0.81
N SER A 21 -21.71 15.23 -0.30
CA SER A 21 -22.97 15.64 -0.94
C SER A 21 -23.56 14.56 -1.85
N ALA A 22 -22.75 13.64 -2.35
CA ALA A 22 -23.20 12.51 -3.17
C ALA A 22 -24.05 11.53 -2.35
N SER A 23 -25.14 11.01 -2.94
CA SER A 23 -26.02 10.03 -2.31
C SER A 23 -26.09 8.72 -3.09
N MET A 24 -26.29 7.60 -2.38
CA MET A 24 -26.45 6.27 -2.99
C MET A 24 -27.61 6.23 -4.00
N ARG A 25 -28.73 6.89 -3.71
CA ARG A 25 -29.88 6.98 -4.64
C ARG A 25 -29.56 7.72 -5.92
N GLU A 26 -28.80 8.81 -5.83
CA GLU A 26 -28.38 9.58 -7.01
C GLU A 26 -27.41 8.75 -7.88
N ILE A 27 -26.49 8.05 -7.25
CA ILE A 27 -25.57 7.13 -7.95
C ILE A 27 -26.35 5.99 -8.61
N ALA A 28 -27.34 5.39 -7.91
CA ALA A 28 -28.20 4.36 -8.48
C ALA A 28 -28.96 4.86 -9.72
N ARG A 29 -29.54 6.07 -9.64
CA ARG A 29 -30.23 6.70 -10.77
C ARG A 29 -29.28 6.98 -11.94
N ARG A 30 -28.09 7.50 -11.68
CA ARG A 30 -27.06 7.76 -12.71
C ARG A 30 -26.59 6.46 -13.35
N ALA A 31 -26.48 5.38 -12.56
CA ALA A 31 -26.11 4.05 -13.02
C ALA A 31 -27.28 3.28 -13.67
N GLU A 32 -28.48 3.86 -13.73
CA GLU A 32 -29.71 3.20 -14.21
C GLU A 32 -29.97 1.85 -13.55
N VAL A 33 -29.85 1.80 -12.21
CA VAL A 33 -30.15 0.62 -11.40
C VAL A 33 -31.14 0.97 -10.30
N GLY A 34 -31.86 -0.04 -9.80
CA GLY A 34 -32.75 0.15 -8.66
C GLY A 34 -31.96 0.36 -7.34
N ASP A 35 -32.58 1.07 -6.38
CA ASP A 35 -31.97 1.33 -5.06
C ASP A 35 -31.55 0.02 -4.37
N ALA A 36 -32.36 -1.03 -4.39
CA ALA A 36 -32.01 -2.32 -3.83
C ALA A 36 -30.76 -2.93 -4.51
N THR A 37 -30.62 -2.73 -5.82
CA THR A 37 -29.50 -3.27 -6.58
C THR A 37 -28.18 -2.62 -6.15
N ILE A 38 -28.12 -1.29 -6.00
CA ILE A 38 -26.86 -0.65 -5.59
C ILE A 38 -26.42 -1.10 -4.20
N TYR A 39 -27.36 -1.24 -3.23
CA TYR A 39 -27.02 -1.71 -1.89
C TYR A 39 -26.60 -3.19 -1.84
N ASN A 40 -27.05 -4.03 -2.78
CA ASN A 40 -26.60 -5.40 -2.92
C ASN A 40 -25.14 -5.50 -3.38
N TYR A 41 -24.68 -4.56 -4.23
CA TYR A 41 -23.28 -4.50 -4.69
C TYR A 41 -22.37 -3.75 -3.72
N PHE A 42 -22.86 -2.66 -3.14
CA PHE A 42 -22.11 -1.74 -2.31
C PHE A 42 -22.97 -1.30 -1.12
N PRO A 43 -22.73 -1.89 0.07
CA PRO A 43 -23.54 -1.59 1.25
C PRO A 43 -23.45 -0.15 1.73
N THR A 44 -22.32 0.53 1.47
CA THR A 44 -22.06 1.90 1.90
C THR A 44 -21.47 2.73 0.77
N LYS A 45 -21.48 4.04 0.95
CA LYS A 45 -20.87 4.96 -0.02
C LYS A 45 -19.34 4.83 -0.04
N GLU A 46 -18.74 4.54 1.10
CA GLU A 46 -17.30 4.24 1.24
C GLU A 46 -16.93 2.99 0.43
N SER A 47 -17.76 1.95 0.45
CA SER A 47 -17.49 0.73 -0.32
C SER A 47 -17.46 0.96 -1.84
N LEU A 48 -18.10 2.02 -2.34
CA LEU A 48 -17.97 2.43 -3.74
C LEU A 48 -16.57 2.98 -4.05
N LEU A 49 -16.02 3.83 -3.15
CA LEU A 49 -14.69 4.40 -3.34
C LEU A 49 -13.63 3.29 -3.43
N TYR A 50 -13.61 2.43 -2.45
CA TYR A 50 -12.61 1.37 -2.37
C TYR A 50 -12.83 0.29 -3.43
N GLY A 51 -14.10 -0.02 -3.74
CA GLY A 51 -14.43 -0.91 -4.86
C GLY A 51 -14.00 -0.38 -6.23
N TYR A 52 -13.92 0.95 -6.37
CA TYR A 52 -13.36 1.57 -7.58
C TYR A 52 -11.83 1.44 -7.60
N CYS A 53 -11.14 1.64 -6.47
CA CYS A 53 -9.71 1.40 -6.37
C CYS A 53 -9.33 -0.04 -6.76
N GLU A 54 -10.10 -1.04 -6.27
CA GLU A 54 -9.89 -2.44 -6.66
C GLU A 54 -10.06 -2.66 -8.18
N GLU A 55 -11.07 -2.03 -8.79
CA GLU A 55 -11.29 -2.16 -10.22
C GLU A 55 -10.14 -1.53 -11.02
N LYS A 56 -9.62 -0.38 -10.57
CA LYS A 56 -8.43 0.24 -11.17
C LYS A 56 -7.22 -0.66 -11.11
N GLN A 57 -6.96 -1.33 -9.97
CA GLN A 57 -5.84 -2.28 -9.87
C GLN A 57 -5.96 -3.43 -10.88
N ARG A 58 -7.19 -3.94 -11.10
CA ARG A 58 -7.42 -4.95 -12.15
C ARG A 58 -7.18 -4.39 -13.55
N GLU A 59 -7.58 -3.14 -13.80
CA GLU A 59 -7.33 -2.46 -15.08
C GLU A 59 -5.83 -2.25 -15.32
N VAL A 60 -5.06 -1.91 -14.29
CA VAL A 60 -3.58 -1.81 -14.36
C VAL A 60 -2.97 -3.16 -14.73
N ALA A 61 -3.33 -4.23 -14.01
CA ALA A 61 -2.83 -5.56 -14.30
C ALA A 61 -3.13 -6.00 -15.75
N GLU A 62 -4.34 -5.71 -16.24
CA GLU A 62 -4.71 -6.01 -17.62
C GLU A 62 -4.01 -5.10 -18.65
N ALA A 63 -3.65 -3.88 -18.27
CA ALA A 63 -2.90 -2.98 -19.14
C ALA A 63 -1.43 -3.45 -19.28
N LEU A 64 -0.79 -3.84 -18.18
CA LEU A 64 0.58 -4.36 -18.18
C LEU A 64 0.69 -5.65 -19.01
N LYS A 65 -0.28 -6.57 -18.91
CA LYS A 65 -0.31 -7.79 -19.72
C LYS A 65 -0.39 -7.56 -21.23
N LYS A 66 -0.82 -6.37 -21.67
CA LYS A 66 -0.92 -6.02 -23.09
C LYS A 66 0.32 -5.35 -23.65
N ILE A 67 1.31 -5.08 -22.82
CA ILE A 67 2.57 -4.54 -23.27
C ILE A 67 3.37 -5.69 -23.87
N ASP A 68 3.73 -5.56 -25.13
CA ASP A 68 4.55 -6.53 -25.84
C ASP A 68 5.90 -6.68 -25.11
N ASP A 69 6.35 -7.90 -24.95
CA ASP A 69 7.65 -8.24 -24.34
C ASP A 69 7.86 -7.70 -22.91
N PHE A 70 6.79 -7.38 -22.16
CA PHE A 70 6.89 -6.85 -20.78
C PHE A 70 7.74 -7.76 -19.87
N ASN A 71 7.74 -9.05 -20.11
CA ASN A 71 8.54 -10.02 -19.35
C ASN A 71 10.05 -9.94 -19.67
N GLU A 72 10.44 -9.26 -20.76
CA GLU A 72 11.85 -9.03 -21.13
C GLU A 72 12.40 -7.72 -20.53
N TYR A 73 11.52 -6.90 -19.95
CA TYR A 73 11.91 -5.68 -19.25
C TYR A 73 12.72 -6.02 -18.00
N THR A 74 13.74 -5.20 -17.71
CA THR A 74 14.42 -5.25 -16.42
C THR A 74 13.45 -4.92 -15.28
N LEU A 75 13.74 -5.37 -14.06
CA LEU A 75 12.95 -5.03 -12.89
C LEU A 75 12.73 -3.52 -12.74
N ARG A 76 13.77 -2.71 -13.01
CA ARG A 76 13.66 -1.25 -13.04
C ARG A 76 12.60 -0.78 -14.02
N GLU A 77 12.63 -1.27 -15.24
CA GLU A 77 11.66 -0.90 -16.28
C GLU A 77 10.25 -1.36 -15.96
N GLN A 78 10.10 -2.56 -15.40
CA GLN A 78 8.80 -3.09 -14.97
C GLN A 78 8.18 -2.26 -13.84
N LEU A 79 8.96 -1.90 -12.80
CA LEU A 79 8.50 -1.07 -11.69
C LEU A 79 8.16 0.35 -12.14
N GLN A 80 8.95 0.92 -13.04
CA GLN A 80 8.66 2.21 -13.65
C GLN A 80 7.37 2.16 -14.46
N GLN A 81 7.23 1.17 -15.33
CA GLN A 81 6.04 0.99 -16.18
C GLN A 81 4.78 0.76 -15.34
N LEU A 82 4.85 0.00 -14.24
CA LEU A 82 3.76 -0.15 -13.29
C LEU A 82 3.33 1.20 -12.73
N THR A 83 4.28 2.00 -12.22
CA THR A 83 4.00 3.31 -11.63
C THR A 83 3.39 4.28 -12.65
N GLU A 84 3.94 4.33 -13.86
CA GLU A 84 3.44 5.18 -14.95
C GLU A 84 2.04 4.75 -15.42
N THR A 85 1.79 3.44 -15.54
CA THR A 85 0.48 2.89 -15.89
C THR A 85 -0.58 3.23 -14.84
N GLU A 86 -0.23 3.14 -13.55
CA GLU A 86 -1.08 3.57 -12.45
C GLU A 86 -1.46 5.05 -12.61
N LEU A 87 -0.49 5.94 -12.73
CA LEU A 87 -0.73 7.38 -12.84
C LEU A 87 -1.56 7.71 -14.09
N ALA A 88 -1.28 7.07 -15.23
CA ALA A 88 -2.02 7.28 -16.46
C ALA A 88 -3.49 6.85 -16.36
N LEU A 89 -3.77 5.70 -15.73
CA LEU A 89 -5.13 5.21 -15.54
C LEU A 89 -5.92 6.02 -14.50
N TRP A 90 -5.23 6.60 -13.51
CA TRP A 90 -5.86 7.48 -12.52
C TRP A 90 -6.07 8.92 -13.00
N LEU A 91 -5.34 9.36 -14.02
CA LEU A 91 -5.37 10.75 -14.47
C LEU A 91 -6.79 11.29 -14.80
N PRO A 92 -7.67 10.55 -15.50
CA PRO A 92 -9.04 11.03 -15.76
C PRO A 92 -9.88 11.20 -14.49
N ASP A 93 -9.54 10.48 -13.42
CA ASP A 93 -10.30 10.41 -12.17
C ASP A 93 -9.49 10.97 -10.99
N ARG A 94 -8.54 11.89 -11.27
CA ARG A 94 -7.60 12.45 -10.27
C ARG A 94 -8.31 13.14 -9.10
N GLU A 95 -9.38 13.88 -9.36
CA GLU A 95 -10.16 14.54 -8.30
C GLU A 95 -10.87 13.53 -7.40
N PHE A 96 -11.42 12.47 -7.98
CA PHE A 96 -12.01 11.37 -7.22
C PHE A 96 -10.95 10.69 -6.34
N LEU A 97 -9.76 10.43 -6.87
CA LEU A 97 -8.65 9.86 -6.10
C LEU A 97 -8.22 10.75 -4.94
N ALA A 98 -8.25 12.08 -5.10
CA ALA A 98 -7.97 13.02 -4.03
C ALA A 98 -8.97 12.92 -2.86
N GLU A 99 -10.25 12.67 -3.15
CA GLU A 99 -11.28 12.38 -2.14
C GLU A 99 -11.00 11.06 -1.42
N VAL A 100 -10.66 9.99 -2.15
CA VAL A 100 -10.26 8.69 -1.56
C VAL A 100 -9.07 8.88 -0.63
N PHE A 101 -8.07 9.61 -1.07
CA PHE A 101 -6.87 9.91 -0.28
C PHE A 101 -7.23 10.64 1.02
N THR A 102 -8.02 11.70 0.93
CA THR A 102 -8.46 12.48 2.08
C THR A 102 -9.20 11.62 3.11
N LEU A 103 -10.11 10.77 2.66
CA LEU A 103 -10.88 9.88 3.52
C LEU A 103 -10.02 8.80 4.17
N THR A 104 -9.11 8.20 3.39
CA THR A 104 -8.21 7.15 3.87
C THR A 104 -7.29 7.67 4.98
N PHE A 105 -6.68 8.85 4.78
CA PHE A 105 -5.74 9.42 5.75
C PHE A 105 -6.42 10.14 6.92
N SER A 106 -7.70 10.51 6.80
CA SER A 106 -8.48 11.02 7.95
C SER A 106 -8.86 9.94 8.96
N ALA A 107 -8.88 8.67 8.54
CA ALA A 107 -9.17 7.51 9.38
C ALA A 107 -8.20 6.35 9.04
N PRO A 108 -6.91 6.41 9.43
CA PRO A 108 -5.87 5.52 8.91
C PRO A 108 -6.15 4.03 9.13
N VAL A 109 -6.70 3.64 10.27
CA VAL A 109 -7.01 2.22 10.56
C VAL A 109 -8.12 1.71 9.64
N ALA A 110 -9.22 2.46 9.51
CA ALA A 110 -10.31 2.09 8.62
C ALA A 110 -9.88 2.15 7.15
N GLY A 111 -9.10 3.16 6.78
CA GLY A 111 -8.52 3.30 5.44
C GLY A 111 -7.64 2.10 5.06
N ALA A 112 -6.77 1.67 5.95
CA ALA A 112 -5.92 0.50 5.73
C ALA A 112 -6.74 -0.79 5.53
N VAL A 113 -7.80 -0.99 6.33
CA VAL A 113 -8.71 -2.13 6.17
C VAL A 113 -9.45 -2.07 4.85
N ASN A 114 -9.98 -0.92 4.48
CA ASN A 114 -10.76 -0.73 3.26
C ASN A 114 -9.90 -0.84 1.98
N LEU A 115 -8.62 -0.47 2.02
CA LEU A 115 -7.68 -0.63 0.91
C LEU A 115 -6.97 -1.99 0.88
N ALA A 116 -7.27 -2.91 1.82
CA ALA A 116 -6.55 -4.17 1.94
C ALA A 116 -6.55 -4.99 0.63
N GLU A 117 -7.68 -5.08 -0.07
CA GLU A 117 -7.77 -5.79 -1.35
C GLU A 117 -7.02 -5.06 -2.48
N THR A 118 -7.13 -3.73 -2.55
CA THR A 118 -6.39 -2.89 -3.50
C THR A 118 -4.88 -3.10 -3.31
N ARG A 119 -4.42 -3.02 -2.05
CA ARG A 119 -3.02 -3.26 -1.68
C ARG A 119 -2.57 -4.68 -2.01
N ARG A 120 -3.40 -5.68 -1.76
CA ARG A 120 -3.10 -7.07 -2.08
C ARG A 120 -2.89 -7.28 -3.58
N LEU A 121 -3.75 -6.70 -4.42
CA LEU A 121 -3.63 -6.78 -5.88
C LEU A 121 -2.35 -6.10 -6.37
N PHE A 122 -2.03 -4.92 -5.85
CA PHE A 122 -0.79 -4.21 -6.16
C PHE A 122 0.45 -4.99 -5.72
N ASN A 123 0.49 -5.45 -4.47
CA ASN A 123 1.61 -6.21 -3.94
C ASN A 123 1.87 -7.48 -4.76
N HIS A 124 0.82 -8.17 -5.18
CA HIS A 124 0.97 -9.37 -6.02
C HIS A 124 1.70 -9.09 -7.33
N MET A 125 1.37 -7.98 -8.02
CA MET A 125 2.08 -7.59 -9.25
C MET A 125 3.57 -7.32 -8.98
N VAL A 126 3.89 -6.61 -7.89
CA VAL A 126 5.27 -6.31 -7.52
C VAL A 126 6.03 -7.56 -7.07
N GLU A 127 5.38 -8.46 -6.33
CA GLU A 127 5.95 -9.76 -5.94
C GLU A 127 6.33 -10.58 -7.18
N GLU A 128 5.44 -10.71 -8.16
CA GLU A 128 5.71 -11.43 -9.41
C GLU A 128 6.92 -10.85 -10.18
N MET A 129 7.06 -9.51 -10.24
CA MET A 129 8.19 -8.85 -10.88
C MET A 129 9.51 -9.12 -10.14
N ILE A 130 9.52 -9.01 -8.82
CA ILE A 130 10.71 -9.28 -7.99
C ILE A 130 11.10 -10.75 -8.08
N ASP A 131 10.14 -11.65 -8.05
CA ASP A 131 10.33 -13.08 -8.12
C ASP A 131 10.98 -13.48 -9.46
N ALA A 132 10.46 -12.95 -10.55
CA ALA A 132 11.03 -13.16 -11.88
C ALA A 132 12.47 -12.62 -11.98
N ALA A 133 12.74 -11.42 -11.45
CA ALA A 133 14.08 -10.83 -11.47
C ALA A 133 15.11 -11.64 -10.64
N ILE A 134 14.68 -12.25 -9.53
CA ILE A 134 15.53 -13.17 -8.75
C ILE A 134 15.76 -14.46 -9.53
N GLU A 135 14.73 -15.03 -10.14
CA GLU A 135 14.81 -16.30 -10.88
C GLU A 135 15.79 -16.24 -12.06
N VAL A 136 15.78 -15.12 -12.81
CA VAL A 136 16.71 -14.89 -13.93
C VAL A 136 18.09 -14.39 -13.49
N GLY A 137 18.29 -14.12 -12.20
CA GLY A 137 19.57 -13.64 -11.65
C GLY A 137 19.85 -12.16 -11.91
N GLU A 138 18.86 -11.36 -12.26
CA GLU A 138 19.00 -9.90 -12.42
C GLU A 138 19.30 -9.22 -11.07
N ILE A 139 18.65 -9.68 -10.02
CA ILE A 139 18.94 -9.27 -8.64
C ILE A 139 19.25 -10.48 -7.77
N PRO A 140 20.09 -10.33 -6.72
CA PRO A 140 20.33 -11.41 -5.77
C PRO A 140 19.07 -11.73 -4.96
N ASP A 141 19.03 -12.94 -4.37
CA ASP A 141 17.99 -13.29 -3.40
C ASP A 141 17.98 -12.27 -2.24
N GLN A 142 16.79 -11.82 -1.90
CA GLN A 142 16.57 -10.72 -0.96
C GLN A 142 16.17 -11.26 0.40
N PRO A 143 16.96 -11.01 1.45
CA PRO A 143 16.48 -11.24 2.81
C PRO A 143 15.26 -10.33 3.06
N TYR A 144 14.24 -10.86 3.73
CA TYR A 144 12.96 -10.16 3.98
C TYR A 144 12.19 -9.79 2.69
N ARG A 145 12.25 -10.68 1.68
CA ARG A 145 11.56 -10.54 0.38
C ARG A 145 10.08 -10.19 0.53
N GLU A 146 9.42 -10.75 1.55
CA GLU A 146 8.02 -10.49 1.88
C GLU A 146 7.70 -9.03 2.25
N LEU A 147 8.72 -8.22 2.57
CA LEU A 147 8.55 -6.79 2.88
C LEU A 147 8.69 -5.89 1.66
N LEU A 148 9.27 -6.36 0.55
CA LEU A 148 9.61 -5.50 -0.59
C LEU A 148 8.37 -4.94 -1.30
N ALA A 149 7.38 -5.79 -1.58
CA ALA A 149 6.15 -5.33 -2.22
C ALA A 149 5.32 -4.40 -1.31
N PRO A 150 5.12 -4.68 0.01
CA PRO A 150 4.58 -3.71 0.94
C PRO A 150 5.32 -2.37 0.99
N LEU A 151 6.64 -2.36 0.98
CA LEU A 151 7.45 -1.13 0.94
C LEU A 151 7.27 -0.38 -0.39
N TYR A 152 7.16 -1.10 -1.49
CA TYR A 152 6.89 -0.46 -2.79
C TYR A 152 5.48 0.13 -2.86
N TRP A 153 4.47 -0.49 -2.23
CA TRP A 153 3.15 0.10 -2.04
C TRP A 153 3.21 1.42 -1.25
N ASP A 154 3.97 1.44 -0.16
CA ASP A 154 4.11 2.65 0.66
C ASP A 154 4.84 3.76 -0.11
N TYR A 155 5.89 3.41 -0.88
CA TYR A 155 6.55 4.32 -1.83
C TYR A 155 5.55 4.86 -2.87
N PHE A 156 4.80 3.99 -3.54
CA PHE A 156 3.81 4.38 -4.55
C PHE A 156 2.72 5.28 -3.97
N THR A 157 2.26 5.00 -2.74
CA THR A 157 1.32 5.87 -2.02
C THR A 157 1.92 7.27 -1.81
N GLY A 158 3.20 7.36 -1.51
CA GLY A 158 3.94 8.63 -1.45
C GLY A 158 4.01 9.35 -2.80
N VAL A 159 4.25 8.62 -3.89
CA VAL A 159 4.22 9.16 -5.27
C VAL A 159 2.83 9.69 -5.59
N LEU A 160 1.75 8.96 -5.27
CA LEU A 160 0.37 9.45 -5.45
C LEU A 160 0.10 10.73 -4.66
N ALA A 161 0.54 10.80 -3.39
CA ALA A 161 0.38 12.00 -2.58
C ALA A 161 1.10 13.21 -3.17
N PHE A 162 2.28 13.01 -3.75
CA PHE A 162 3.03 14.03 -4.45
C PHE A 162 2.33 14.45 -5.74
N TRP A 163 1.95 13.48 -6.57
CA TRP A 163 1.26 13.71 -7.83
C TRP A 163 -0.06 14.46 -7.67
N LEU A 164 -0.84 14.15 -6.63
CA LEU A 164 -2.09 14.87 -6.33
C LEU A 164 -1.90 16.35 -6.01
N LYS A 165 -0.67 16.76 -5.68
CA LYS A 165 -0.30 18.16 -5.40
C LYS A 165 0.55 18.78 -6.51
N ASP A 166 0.97 17.99 -7.49
CA ASP A 166 1.81 18.47 -8.58
C ASP A 166 1.00 19.34 -9.54
N ASP A 167 1.38 20.59 -9.65
CA ASP A 167 0.81 21.61 -10.55
C ASP A 167 1.73 21.94 -11.73
N SER A 168 2.85 21.25 -11.86
CA SER A 168 3.77 21.42 -12.98
C SER A 168 3.16 20.98 -14.31
N GLN A 169 3.61 21.61 -15.40
CA GLN A 169 3.11 21.28 -16.73
C GLN A 169 3.34 19.80 -17.06
N GLY A 170 2.24 19.07 -17.34
CA GLY A 170 2.30 17.65 -17.66
C GLY A 170 2.81 16.77 -16.52
N TYR A 171 2.74 17.27 -15.26
CA TYR A 171 3.23 16.57 -14.06
C TYR A 171 4.73 16.24 -14.13
N ALA A 172 5.53 17.15 -14.71
CA ALA A 172 6.96 16.94 -14.95
C ALA A 172 7.74 16.67 -13.66
N ASN A 173 7.35 17.28 -12.53
CA ASN A 173 7.99 17.03 -11.24
C ASN A 173 7.75 15.59 -10.76
N THR A 174 6.55 15.05 -10.96
CA THR A 174 6.22 13.66 -10.62
C THR A 174 6.98 12.69 -11.50
N THR A 175 7.06 12.94 -12.81
CA THR A 175 7.86 12.12 -13.74
C THR A 175 9.33 12.06 -13.28
N GLN A 176 9.92 13.21 -12.96
CA GLN A 176 11.30 13.26 -12.45
C GLN A 176 11.47 12.52 -11.13
N LEU A 177 10.49 12.62 -10.22
CA LEU A 177 10.50 11.88 -8.95
C LEU A 177 10.51 10.37 -9.22
N VAL A 178 9.61 9.89 -10.06
CA VAL A 178 9.50 8.45 -10.41
C VAL A 178 10.79 7.96 -11.02
N ASP A 179 11.31 8.61 -12.06
CA ASP A 179 12.53 8.22 -12.76
C ASP A 179 13.71 8.02 -11.80
N ARG A 180 13.96 9.02 -10.95
CA ARG A 180 15.11 9.02 -10.03
C ARG A 180 14.92 8.03 -8.89
N SER A 181 13.72 7.91 -8.35
CA SER A 181 13.48 7.05 -7.20
C SER A 181 13.41 5.57 -7.60
N VAL A 182 12.81 5.23 -8.74
CA VAL A 182 12.80 3.85 -9.25
C VAL A 182 14.21 3.39 -9.61
N GLU A 183 15.03 4.25 -10.23
CA GLU A 183 16.44 3.95 -10.46
C GLU A 183 17.19 3.65 -9.16
N MET A 184 16.99 4.48 -8.12
CA MET A 184 17.59 4.27 -6.80
C MET A 184 17.12 2.96 -6.16
N ILE A 185 15.82 2.65 -6.23
CA ILE A 185 15.25 1.41 -5.70
C ILE A 185 15.90 0.20 -6.39
N ALA A 186 15.99 0.21 -7.72
CA ALA A 186 16.60 -0.87 -8.48
C ALA A 186 18.08 -1.07 -8.10
N MET A 187 18.86 0.00 -7.97
CA MET A 187 20.26 -0.08 -7.53
C MET A 187 20.38 -0.68 -6.11
N VAL A 188 19.48 -0.33 -5.20
CA VAL A 188 19.48 -0.87 -3.83
C VAL A 188 19.15 -2.36 -3.86
N LEU A 189 18.18 -2.79 -4.66
CA LEU A 189 17.82 -4.20 -4.81
C LEU A 189 18.96 -5.05 -5.42
N GLN A 190 19.72 -4.50 -6.37
CA GLN A 190 20.89 -5.16 -6.96
C GLN A 190 22.01 -5.44 -5.96
N THR A 191 22.12 -4.67 -4.89
CA THR A 191 23.22 -4.75 -3.93
C THR A 191 22.90 -5.54 -2.65
N ALA A 192 21.69 -6.06 -2.49
CA ALA A 192 21.18 -6.66 -1.25
C ALA A 192 21.43 -5.79 0.03
N LEU A 193 21.59 -4.47 -0.15
CA LEU A 193 21.85 -3.54 0.96
C LEU A 193 20.67 -3.45 1.92
N ILE A 194 19.44 -3.64 1.44
CA ILE A 194 18.24 -3.65 2.30
C ILE A 194 18.37 -4.72 3.38
N GLY A 195 18.79 -5.94 3.01
CA GLY A 195 18.97 -7.02 3.96
C GLY A 195 19.99 -6.68 5.03
N LYS A 196 21.14 -6.14 4.64
CA LYS A 196 22.19 -5.72 5.59
C LYS A 196 21.72 -4.58 6.50
N ALA A 197 20.95 -3.63 5.99
CA ALA A 197 20.38 -2.55 6.79
C ALA A 197 19.35 -3.09 7.79
N LEU A 198 18.44 -3.95 7.35
CA LEU A 198 17.44 -4.58 8.23
C LEU A 198 18.07 -5.50 9.28
N ASP A 199 19.11 -6.24 8.92
CA ASP A 199 19.90 -7.03 9.89
C ASP A 199 20.54 -6.14 10.96
N LEU A 200 21.12 -5.00 10.56
CA LEU A 200 21.67 -4.03 11.49
C LEU A 200 20.58 -3.45 12.40
N PHE A 201 19.45 -3.03 11.85
CA PHE A 201 18.30 -2.55 12.64
C PHE A 201 17.77 -3.63 13.61
N SER A 202 17.63 -4.87 13.14
CA SER A 202 17.20 -6.00 13.97
C SER A 202 18.18 -6.26 15.11
N PHE A 203 19.47 -6.20 14.82
CA PHE A 203 20.53 -6.33 15.83
C PHE A 203 20.46 -5.18 16.86
N MET A 204 20.35 -3.95 16.41
CA MET A 204 20.22 -2.78 17.29
C MET A 204 18.98 -2.89 18.17
N PHE A 205 17.85 -3.28 17.60
CA PHE A 205 16.59 -3.42 18.34
C PHE A 205 16.65 -4.53 19.39
N ARG A 206 17.17 -5.72 19.02
CA ARG A 206 17.39 -6.82 19.99
C ARG A 206 18.35 -6.41 21.10
N SER A 207 19.42 -5.71 20.78
CA SER A 207 20.40 -5.25 21.77
C SER A 207 19.84 -4.21 22.74
N GLN A 208 18.87 -3.42 22.31
CA GLN A 208 18.15 -2.44 23.15
C GLN A 208 17.14 -3.14 24.07
N ILE A 209 16.36 -4.08 23.55
CA ILE A 209 15.36 -4.84 24.33
C ILE A 209 16.06 -5.71 25.37
N SER A 210 17.14 -6.41 25.02
CA SER A 210 17.90 -7.24 25.96
C SER A 210 18.42 -6.41 27.14
N ARG A 211 18.96 -5.22 26.89
CA ARG A 211 19.42 -4.31 27.95
C ARG A 211 18.28 -3.79 28.85
N HIS A 212 17.07 -3.62 28.31
CA HIS A 212 15.89 -3.20 29.09
C HIS A 212 15.33 -4.37 29.93
N LEU A 213 15.34 -5.59 29.38
CA LEU A 213 14.91 -6.80 30.09
C LEU A 213 15.88 -7.18 31.21
N GLU A 214 17.20 -7.05 31.02
CA GLU A 214 18.19 -7.22 32.09
C GLU A 214 17.99 -6.24 33.24
N LYS A 215 17.75 -4.95 32.93
CA LYS A 215 17.43 -3.95 33.96
C LYS A 215 16.12 -4.26 34.69
N LEU A 216 15.08 -4.78 34.00
CA LEU A 216 13.84 -5.20 34.65
C LEU A 216 14.02 -6.46 35.49
N SER A 217 14.89 -7.39 35.10
CA SER A 217 15.22 -8.57 35.93
C SER A 217 15.95 -8.19 37.21
N ASP A 218 16.82 -7.20 37.18
CA ASP A 218 17.50 -6.67 38.36
C ASP A 218 16.56 -5.99 39.36
N TYR A 219 15.50 -5.36 38.87
CA TYR A 219 14.44 -4.80 39.73
C TYR A 219 13.54 -5.87 40.37
N THR A 220 13.45 -7.07 39.80
CA THR A 220 12.63 -8.17 40.36
C THR A 220 13.43 -9.11 41.29
N ALA A 221 14.75 -9.03 41.29
CA ALA A 221 15.62 -9.83 42.17
C ALA A 221 15.37 -9.61 43.67
N PRO A 222 15.13 -8.39 44.18
CA PRO A 222 14.88 -8.16 45.61
C PRO A 222 13.61 -8.84 46.12
N TRP A 223 12.56 -8.96 45.26
CA TRP A 223 11.30 -9.59 45.66
C TRP A 223 11.38 -11.09 45.84
N LYS A 224 12.22 -11.77 45.08
CA LYS A 224 12.46 -13.21 45.22
C LYS A 224 13.23 -13.54 46.50
N GLN A 225 14.14 -12.68 46.93
CA GLN A 225 14.90 -12.85 48.22
C GLN A 225 13.99 -12.52 49.42
N ALA A 226 13.15 -11.48 49.33
CA ALA A 226 12.21 -11.15 50.39
C ALA A 226 11.18 -12.26 50.63
N LYS A 227 10.67 -12.87 49.56
CA LYS A 227 9.72 -14.00 49.65
C LYS A 227 10.31 -15.26 50.27
N ARG A 228 11.57 -15.58 49.98
CA ARG A 228 12.28 -16.69 50.67
C ARG A 228 12.49 -16.45 52.16
N ARG A 229 12.89 -15.24 52.58
CA ARG A 229 13.03 -14.90 54.01
C ARG A 229 11.69 -14.95 54.78
N PHE A 230 10.57 -14.69 54.13
CA PHE A 230 9.27 -14.75 54.76
C PHE A 230 8.75 -16.19 54.92
N MET A 231 9.18 -17.11 54.08
CA MET A 231 8.75 -18.51 54.11
C MET A 231 9.65 -19.36 55.03
N ASP A 232 10.94 -18.96 55.23
CA ASP A 232 11.89 -19.68 56.12
C ASP A 232 11.86 -19.16 57.57
N GLY A 233 11.09 -18.14 57.90
CA GLY A 233 10.96 -17.55 59.23
C GLY A 233 9.72 -17.93 60.01
N GLY A 234 8.98 -18.97 59.62
CA GLY A 234 7.69 -19.38 60.18
C GLY A 234 7.71 -20.64 61.05
N ASP A 235 8.89 -21.17 61.47
CA ASP A 235 8.98 -22.25 62.44
C ASP A 235 9.89 -21.82 63.58
N GLY A 236 9.28 -21.31 64.66
CA GLY A 236 9.90 -20.99 65.94
C GLY A 236 8.86 -20.62 66.97
#